data_08ca1591392d6d256e732c7a52f702de
#
_entry.id   08ca1591392d6d256e732c7a52f702de
#
_cell.length_a   1.000
_cell.length_b   1.000
_cell.length_c   1.000
_cell.angle_alpha   90.00
_cell.angle_beta   90.00
_cell.angle_gamma   90.00
#
_symmetry.space_group_name_H-M   'P 1'
#
loop_
_entity.id
_entity.type
_entity.pdbx_description
1 polymer ?
#
loop_
_entity_poly.entity_id
_entity_poly.type
_entity_poly.pdbx_seq_one_letter_code
_entity_poly.pdbx_strand_id
1 'polypeptide(L)'
;MTSRFLKKILCLLLFCGMCTMKQQVVAASKAEPVDYVNPYMGNISHLLVPTYPIVHLPNSMLRVYPQRGDYTSGKLHGLPVLQISHRGSFVFNLSPFQGDEANLKRVMDYDYDNEVVKPYYYKVDLCDQQLHVDFAPSRQSAIYHFDYRRQNTVPYLVLNGGNGELKVDGNTVYGYQNIWNNLKVYIYMETDVTPEQSGVFRDGKWNREKRKAEGDDICVALSWSPALSSLNVRYGVSYISVEPVSYTHLRAHETEADL
;
A
#
# COMPACT_ATOMS: atom_id res chain seq x y z
N MET A 1 -12.46 11.75 -70.32
CA MET A 1 -13.60 12.08 -69.41
C MET A 1 -13.60 11.33 -68.10
N THR A 2 -12.65 10.44 -67.84
CA THR A 2 -12.60 9.52 -66.67
C THR A 2 -11.86 10.05 -65.43
N SER A 3 -10.91 10.99 -65.61
CA SER A 3 -10.07 11.45 -64.50
C SER A 3 -10.77 12.39 -63.49
N ARG A 4 -11.71 13.20 -63.94
CA ARG A 4 -12.46 14.15 -63.07
C ARG A 4 -13.52 13.45 -62.22
N PHE A 5 -14.07 12.35 -62.70
CA PHE A 5 -15.09 11.58 -61.98
C PHE A 5 -14.47 10.76 -60.85
N LEU A 6 -13.28 10.19 -61.08
CA LEU A 6 -12.55 9.43 -60.07
C LEU A 6 -12.07 10.30 -58.90
N LYS A 7 -11.65 11.55 -59.17
CA LYS A 7 -11.27 12.51 -58.11
C LYS A 7 -12.45 12.93 -57.23
N LYS A 8 -13.65 13.07 -57.82
CA LYS A 8 -14.86 13.42 -57.05
C LYS A 8 -15.31 12.26 -56.15
N ILE A 9 -15.19 11.02 -56.57
CA ILE A 9 -15.53 9.84 -55.80
C ILE A 9 -14.52 9.66 -54.64
N LEU A 10 -13.22 9.90 -54.88
CA LEU A 10 -12.19 9.83 -53.87
C LEU A 10 -12.35 10.92 -52.79
N CYS A 11 -12.73 12.14 -53.15
CA CYS A 11 -13.06 13.20 -52.18
C CYS A 11 -14.33 12.88 -51.36
N LEU A 12 -15.35 12.25 -51.97
CA LEU A 12 -16.57 11.88 -51.26
C LEU A 12 -16.33 10.74 -50.24
N LEU A 13 -15.45 9.78 -50.56
CA LEU A 13 -15.07 8.70 -49.69
C LEU A 13 -14.18 9.21 -48.51
N LEU A 14 -13.31 10.19 -48.75
CA LEU A 14 -12.53 10.85 -47.71
C LEU A 14 -13.40 11.69 -46.77
N PHE A 15 -14.46 12.33 -47.28
CA PHE A 15 -15.38 13.13 -46.45
C PHE A 15 -16.34 12.24 -45.62
N CYS A 16 -16.73 11.07 -46.14
CA CYS A 16 -17.55 10.10 -45.41
C CYS A 16 -16.76 9.38 -44.31
N GLY A 17 -15.43 9.19 -44.47
CA GLY A 17 -14.56 8.60 -43.46
C GLY A 17 -14.29 9.48 -42.24
N MET A 18 -14.49 10.81 -42.35
CA MET A 18 -14.30 11.75 -41.26
C MET A 18 -15.52 11.90 -40.32
N CYS A 19 -16.69 11.43 -40.73
CA CYS A 19 -17.94 11.61 -39.96
C CYS A 19 -18.26 10.49 -38.96
N THR A 20 -17.39 9.49 -38.78
CA THR A 20 -17.66 8.38 -37.84
C THR A 20 -16.72 8.30 -36.66
N MET A 21 -15.95 9.32 -36.34
CA MET A 21 -15.39 9.45 -35.00
C MET A 21 -16.54 9.77 -34.03
N LYS A 22 -17.21 8.75 -33.53
CA LYS A 22 -18.00 8.86 -32.32
C LYS A 22 -17.03 9.28 -31.19
N GLN A 23 -16.96 10.59 -30.93
CA GLN A 23 -16.46 11.06 -29.66
C GLN A 23 -17.32 10.38 -28.58
N GLN A 24 -16.80 9.34 -27.94
CA GLN A 24 -17.32 8.92 -26.67
C GLN A 24 -17.10 10.11 -25.72
N VAL A 25 -18.14 10.89 -25.54
CA VAL A 25 -18.23 11.82 -24.44
C VAL A 25 -18.26 10.91 -23.20
N VAL A 26 -17.11 10.70 -22.59
CA VAL A 26 -17.05 10.14 -21.26
C VAL A 26 -17.81 11.16 -20.39
N ALA A 27 -19.02 10.81 -20.02
CA ALA A 27 -19.79 11.63 -19.11
C ALA A 27 -18.92 11.80 -17.86
N ALA A 28 -18.52 13.03 -17.55
CA ALA A 28 -17.81 13.32 -16.31
C ALA A 28 -18.69 12.76 -15.18
N SER A 29 -18.18 11.78 -14.46
CA SER A 29 -18.88 11.24 -13.29
C SER A 29 -19.18 12.42 -12.36
N LYS A 30 -20.42 12.53 -11.91
CA LYS A 30 -20.81 13.56 -10.95
C LYS A 30 -19.95 13.37 -9.73
N ALA A 31 -19.18 14.39 -9.33
CA ALA A 31 -18.33 14.32 -8.16
C ALA A 31 -19.17 13.99 -6.92
N GLU A 32 -18.76 12.97 -6.19
CA GLU A 32 -19.39 12.60 -4.93
C GLU A 32 -18.91 13.52 -3.79
N PRO A 33 -19.67 13.72 -2.71
CA PRO A 33 -19.26 14.60 -1.61
C PRO A 33 -17.88 14.27 -1.03
N VAL A 34 -17.45 13.01 -1.04
CA VAL A 34 -16.15 12.58 -0.57
C VAL A 34 -14.99 13.10 -1.42
N ASP A 35 -15.23 13.43 -2.68
CA ASP A 35 -14.20 13.96 -3.59
C ASP A 35 -13.78 15.40 -3.21
N TYR A 36 -14.60 16.10 -2.45
CA TYR A 36 -14.29 17.43 -1.93
C TYR A 36 -13.51 17.41 -0.61
N VAL A 37 -13.32 16.23 0.00
CA VAL A 37 -12.49 16.09 1.19
C VAL A 37 -11.02 16.19 0.79
N ASN A 38 -10.32 17.18 1.35
CA ASN A 38 -8.89 17.36 1.15
C ASN A 38 -8.10 16.92 2.39
N PRO A 39 -7.49 15.71 2.39
CA PRO A 39 -6.71 15.22 3.53
C PRO A 39 -5.44 16.05 3.81
N TYR A 40 -4.99 16.87 2.87
CA TYR A 40 -3.84 17.78 3.08
C TYR A 40 -4.20 19.06 3.84
N MET A 41 -5.47 19.30 4.14
CA MET A 41 -5.89 20.46 4.89
C MET A 41 -5.29 20.43 6.31
N GLY A 42 -4.58 21.50 6.68
CA GLY A 42 -3.92 21.61 7.98
C GLY A 42 -2.53 20.96 8.06
N ASN A 43 -1.99 20.43 6.97
CA ASN A 43 -0.65 19.83 6.95
C ASN A 43 0.47 20.85 7.21
N ILE A 44 0.21 22.13 6.91
CA ILE A 44 1.14 23.24 7.16
C ILE A 44 0.43 24.20 8.10
N SER A 45 1.06 24.50 9.24
CA SER A 45 0.53 25.43 10.22
C SER A 45 1.68 26.16 10.94
N HIS A 46 1.50 27.48 11.16
CA HIS A 46 2.42 28.30 11.95
C HIS A 46 1.98 28.43 13.40
N LEU A 47 0.70 28.24 13.67
CA LEU A 47 0.09 28.50 14.99
C LEU A 47 -0.39 27.26 15.69
N LEU A 48 -0.79 26.23 14.93
CA LEU A 48 -1.36 25.00 15.46
C LEU A 48 -0.45 23.82 15.09
N VAL A 49 -0.63 22.72 15.82
CA VAL A 49 0.05 21.46 15.46
C VAL A 49 -0.45 21.02 14.08
N PRO A 50 0.45 20.83 13.11
CA PRO A 50 0.07 20.34 11.79
C PRO A 50 -0.57 18.96 11.86
N THR A 51 -1.48 18.71 10.93
CA THR A 51 -2.10 17.38 10.75
C THR A 51 -1.44 16.65 9.57
N TYR A 52 -1.37 15.34 9.65
CA TYR A 52 -0.93 14.52 8.53
C TYR A 52 -2.09 14.19 7.59
N PRO A 53 -1.82 13.96 6.28
CA PRO A 53 -2.84 13.52 5.34
C PRO A 53 -3.25 12.09 5.67
N ILE A 54 -4.47 11.90 6.18
CA ILE A 54 -4.92 10.64 6.74
C ILE A 54 -5.89 9.93 5.79
N VAL A 55 -5.65 8.62 5.59
CA VAL A 55 -6.60 7.68 5.01
C VAL A 55 -7.39 7.06 6.17
N HIS A 56 -8.69 7.36 6.25
CA HIS A 56 -9.52 6.94 7.35
C HIS A 56 -11.00 6.95 6.96
N LEU A 57 -11.62 5.79 6.97
CA LEU A 57 -13.06 5.65 6.73
C LEU A 57 -13.87 6.02 7.98
N PRO A 58 -15.12 6.49 7.83
CA PRO A 58 -16.01 6.71 8.96
C PRO A 58 -16.18 5.45 9.82
N ASN A 59 -16.05 5.61 11.13
CA ASN A 59 -16.17 4.51 12.10
C ASN A 59 -15.20 3.35 11.88
N SER A 60 -14.07 3.59 11.22
CA SER A 60 -13.02 2.60 11.01
C SER A 60 -12.07 2.54 12.21
N MET A 61 -11.60 1.35 12.54
CA MET A 61 -10.49 1.13 13.45
C MET A 61 -9.16 1.53 12.78
N LEU A 62 -9.06 1.33 11.46
CA LEU A 62 -7.88 1.67 10.70
C LEU A 62 -7.81 3.16 10.42
N ARG A 63 -6.69 3.74 10.81
CA ARG A 63 -6.25 5.07 10.44
C ARG A 63 -4.79 4.97 10.00
N VAL A 64 -4.50 5.40 8.79
CA VAL A 64 -3.19 5.25 8.17
C VAL A 64 -2.79 6.57 7.52
N TYR A 65 -1.54 6.93 7.59
CA TYR A 65 -0.95 7.95 6.74
C TYR A 65 0.50 7.58 6.37
N PRO A 66 1.01 8.12 5.27
CA PRO A 66 2.40 7.89 4.88
C PRO A 66 3.36 8.37 5.97
N GLN A 67 4.22 7.48 6.45
CA GLN A 67 5.17 7.82 7.50
C GLN A 67 6.29 8.69 6.93
N ARG A 68 6.54 9.82 7.59
CA ARG A 68 7.57 10.79 7.18
C ARG A 68 8.13 11.53 8.39
N GLY A 69 9.30 12.14 8.24
CA GLY A 69 9.96 12.88 9.32
C GLY A 69 9.13 14.06 9.82
N ASP A 70 8.53 14.79 8.89
CA ASP A 70 7.53 15.81 9.13
C ASP A 70 6.60 15.94 7.92
N TYR A 71 5.63 16.83 7.99
CA TYR A 71 4.62 17.03 6.94
C TYR A 71 5.14 17.72 5.67
N THR A 72 6.39 18.21 5.68
CA THR A 72 7.07 18.80 4.52
C THR A 72 8.21 17.91 4.00
N SER A 73 8.46 16.76 4.63
CA SER A 73 9.53 15.85 4.25
C SER A 73 9.34 15.32 2.83
N GLY A 74 10.39 15.38 2.02
CA GLY A 74 10.45 14.76 0.70
C GLY A 74 10.70 13.25 0.74
N LYS A 75 10.77 12.64 1.95
CA LYS A 75 10.99 11.19 2.11
C LYS A 75 9.89 10.54 2.93
N LEU A 76 9.54 9.32 2.53
CA LEU A 76 8.71 8.40 3.32
C LEU A 76 9.61 7.41 4.07
N HIS A 77 9.20 7.02 5.29
CA HIS A 77 9.90 6.06 6.16
C HIS A 77 9.06 4.80 6.33
N GLY A 78 9.02 3.95 5.30
CA GLY A 78 8.14 2.80 5.26
C GLY A 78 6.66 3.16 5.08
N LEU A 79 5.81 2.14 5.09
CA LEU A 79 4.36 2.23 4.91
C LEU A 79 3.66 1.74 6.17
N PRO A 80 2.91 2.57 6.88
CA PRO A 80 2.29 2.20 8.15
C PRO A 80 1.14 1.21 7.98
N VAL A 81 0.95 0.36 9.00
CA VAL A 81 -0.19 -0.56 9.08
C VAL A 81 -1.34 0.06 9.89
N LEU A 82 -1.01 0.65 11.02
CA LEU A 82 -1.98 1.32 11.89
C LEU A 82 -1.33 2.50 12.60
N GLN A 83 -2.02 3.63 12.60
CA GLN A 83 -1.67 4.79 13.41
C GLN A 83 -2.59 4.90 14.62
N ILE A 84 -2.02 4.94 15.81
CA ILE A 84 -2.74 4.95 17.09
C ILE A 84 -2.80 6.31 17.76
N SER A 85 -2.05 7.31 17.27
CA SER A 85 -2.14 8.68 17.74
C SER A 85 -2.17 9.67 16.59
N HIS A 86 -2.61 10.89 16.85
CA HIS A 86 -2.61 11.97 15.87
C HIS A 86 -1.22 12.59 15.63
N ARG A 87 -0.20 12.16 16.36
CA ARG A 87 1.17 12.69 16.32
C ARG A 87 2.23 11.64 15.97
N GLY A 88 1.88 10.62 15.22
CA GLY A 88 2.87 9.75 14.63
C GLY A 88 3.25 8.50 15.43
N SER A 89 2.41 8.03 16.36
CA SER A 89 2.63 6.70 16.95
C SER A 89 2.06 5.64 16.02
N PHE A 90 2.95 4.81 15.48
CA PHE A 90 2.60 3.72 14.56
C PHE A 90 2.68 2.38 15.25
N VAL A 91 1.82 1.47 14.80
CA VAL A 91 1.89 0.06 15.13
C VAL A 91 2.09 -0.70 13.84
N PHE A 92 3.19 -1.41 13.77
CA PHE A 92 3.70 -2.06 12.58
C PHE A 92 3.98 -1.11 11.40
N ASN A 93 4.92 -1.50 10.58
CA ASN A 93 5.33 -0.80 9.40
C ASN A 93 5.75 -1.80 8.33
N LEU A 94 5.35 -1.55 7.08
CA LEU A 94 5.75 -2.30 5.89
C LEU A 94 6.84 -1.55 5.15
N SER A 95 7.87 -2.27 4.73
CA SER A 95 8.94 -1.71 3.90
C SER A 95 9.15 -2.60 2.68
N PRO A 96 8.47 -2.31 1.55
CA PRO A 96 8.74 -2.97 0.28
C PRO A 96 10.10 -2.53 -0.27
N PHE A 97 10.83 -3.47 -0.86
CA PHE A 97 12.15 -3.21 -1.41
C PHE A 97 12.39 -4.10 -2.63
N GLN A 98 13.18 -3.63 -3.59
CA GLN A 98 13.73 -4.47 -4.65
C GLN A 98 15.20 -4.14 -4.89
N GLY A 99 16.04 -5.17 -4.82
CA GLY A 99 17.47 -4.97 -4.93
C GLY A 99 18.30 -6.11 -4.36
N ASP A 100 19.53 -5.76 -3.98
CA ASP A 100 20.43 -6.67 -3.28
C ASP A 100 20.06 -6.75 -1.79
N GLU A 101 19.99 -7.95 -1.25
CA GLU A 101 19.72 -8.22 0.17
C GLU A 101 20.64 -7.44 1.12
N ALA A 102 21.89 -7.20 0.72
CA ALA A 102 22.83 -6.41 1.53
C ALA A 102 22.34 -4.99 1.84
N ASN A 103 21.41 -4.46 1.03
CA ASN A 103 20.79 -3.15 1.22
C ASN A 103 19.44 -3.19 1.96
N LEU A 104 18.98 -4.38 2.34
CA LEU A 104 17.74 -4.55 3.07
C LEU A 104 17.86 -3.93 4.46
N LYS A 105 16.85 -3.15 4.85
CA LYS A 105 16.77 -2.52 6.16
C LYS A 105 15.44 -2.85 6.84
N ARG A 106 15.42 -2.71 8.15
CA ARG A 106 14.20 -2.84 8.96
C ARG A 106 13.13 -1.84 8.53
N VAL A 107 13.53 -0.60 8.28
CA VAL A 107 12.69 0.47 7.73
C VAL A 107 13.46 1.04 6.54
N MET A 108 12.79 1.12 5.40
CA MET A 108 13.32 1.73 4.19
C MET A 108 12.88 3.19 4.10
N ASP A 109 13.78 4.04 3.63
CA ASP A 109 13.49 5.42 3.26
C ASP A 109 13.28 5.49 1.75
N TYR A 110 12.27 6.25 1.32
CA TYR A 110 11.92 6.37 -0.09
C TYR A 110 11.84 7.82 -0.54
N ASP A 111 12.43 8.11 -1.67
CA ASP A 111 12.03 9.27 -2.48
C ASP A 111 10.70 8.93 -3.16
N TYR A 112 9.74 9.86 -3.18
CA TYR A 112 8.39 9.59 -3.67
C TYR A 112 7.86 10.68 -4.58
N ASP A 113 6.91 10.29 -5.45
CA ASP A 113 6.17 11.19 -6.33
C ASP A 113 4.75 10.67 -6.55
N ASN A 114 3.92 11.45 -7.26
CA ASN A 114 2.56 11.09 -7.65
C ASN A 114 1.66 10.67 -6.48
N GLU A 115 1.93 11.20 -5.28
CA GLU A 115 1.16 10.88 -4.08
C GLU A 115 -0.28 11.38 -4.20
N VAL A 116 -1.24 10.49 -3.95
CA VAL A 116 -2.65 10.82 -3.82
C VAL A 116 -3.17 10.27 -2.50
N VAL A 117 -3.75 11.13 -1.69
CA VAL A 117 -4.41 10.77 -0.43
C VAL A 117 -5.89 11.11 -0.52
N LYS A 118 -6.74 10.11 -0.30
CA LYS A 118 -8.19 10.24 -0.15
C LYS A 118 -8.60 9.55 1.16
N PRO A 119 -9.75 9.85 1.73
CA PRO A 119 -10.21 9.16 2.94
C PRO A 119 -10.28 7.63 2.80
N TYR A 120 -10.47 7.13 1.60
CA TYR A 120 -10.70 5.73 1.26
C TYR A 120 -9.61 5.10 0.39
N TYR A 121 -8.57 5.88 0.02
CA TYR A 121 -7.56 5.42 -0.92
C TYR A 121 -6.25 6.20 -0.77
N TYR A 122 -5.15 5.49 -0.95
CA TYR A 122 -3.82 6.07 -1.04
C TYR A 122 -3.05 5.47 -2.20
N LYS A 123 -2.27 6.27 -2.91
CA LYS A 123 -1.28 5.78 -3.86
C LYS A 123 -0.03 6.64 -3.86
N VAL A 124 1.09 6.04 -4.24
CA VAL A 124 2.38 6.72 -4.35
C VAL A 124 3.32 5.93 -5.26
N ASP A 125 4.20 6.65 -5.97
CA ASP A 125 5.36 6.07 -6.65
C ASP A 125 6.60 6.24 -5.74
N LEU A 126 7.24 5.13 -5.36
CA LEU A 126 8.51 5.11 -4.64
C LEU A 126 9.63 5.14 -5.69
N CYS A 127 10.16 6.34 -5.97
CA CYS A 127 10.96 6.63 -7.15
C CYS A 127 12.29 5.90 -7.17
N ASP A 128 13.00 5.91 -6.05
CA ASP A 128 14.28 5.23 -5.88
C ASP A 128 14.18 3.71 -5.96
N GLN A 129 12.99 3.16 -5.68
CA GLN A 129 12.69 1.74 -5.79
C GLN A 129 12.04 1.37 -7.13
N GLN A 130 11.58 2.32 -7.94
CA GLN A 130 10.74 2.07 -9.13
C GLN A 130 9.54 1.18 -8.80
N LEU A 131 8.86 1.48 -7.71
CA LEU A 131 7.78 0.70 -7.16
C LEU A 131 6.54 1.56 -7.01
N HIS A 132 5.41 1.08 -7.51
CA HIS A 132 4.11 1.71 -7.30
C HIS A 132 3.38 1.06 -6.14
N VAL A 133 2.68 1.85 -5.37
CA VAL A 133 1.91 1.41 -4.22
C VAL A 133 0.51 1.95 -4.30
N ASP A 134 -0.47 1.06 -4.21
CA ASP A 134 -1.87 1.39 -3.94
C ASP A 134 -2.27 0.86 -2.56
N PHE A 135 -3.18 1.55 -1.90
CA PHE A 135 -3.71 1.16 -0.59
C PHE A 135 -5.18 1.50 -0.48
N ALA A 136 -5.97 0.54 -0.02
CA ALA A 136 -7.38 0.73 0.28
C ALA A 136 -7.74 0.13 1.65
N PRO A 137 -8.31 0.94 2.57
CA PRO A 137 -8.74 0.47 3.88
C PRO A 137 -10.18 -0.02 3.86
N SER A 138 -10.48 -0.93 4.79
CA SER A 138 -11.82 -1.27 5.27
C SER A 138 -11.95 -0.86 6.75
N ARG A 139 -12.92 -1.41 7.49
CA ARG A 139 -13.13 -1.03 8.90
C ARG A 139 -12.01 -1.49 9.84
N GLN A 140 -11.49 -2.71 9.63
CA GLN A 140 -10.48 -3.35 10.48
C GLN A 140 -9.39 -4.02 9.65
N SER A 141 -9.49 -3.97 8.33
CA SER A 141 -8.59 -4.60 7.38
C SER A 141 -8.23 -3.63 6.27
N ALA A 142 -7.17 -3.93 5.54
CA ALA A 142 -6.78 -3.17 4.38
C ALA A 142 -6.00 -4.06 3.39
N ILE A 143 -5.84 -3.54 2.19
CA ILE A 143 -5.01 -4.12 1.16
C ILE A 143 -3.98 -3.11 0.71
N TYR A 144 -2.73 -3.57 0.58
CA TYR A 144 -1.69 -2.94 -0.21
C TYR A 144 -1.51 -3.70 -1.51
N HIS A 145 -1.38 -2.98 -2.60
CA HIS A 145 -0.94 -3.51 -3.88
C HIS A 145 0.42 -2.89 -4.21
N PHE A 146 1.38 -3.71 -4.57
CA PHE A 146 2.74 -3.32 -4.94
C PHE A 146 3.02 -3.75 -6.38
N ASP A 147 3.37 -2.79 -7.25
CA ASP A 147 3.91 -3.05 -8.58
C ASP A 147 5.43 -2.91 -8.55
N TYR A 148 6.14 -4.02 -8.69
CA TYR A 148 7.59 -4.07 -8.79
C TYR A 148 8.02 -3.88 -10.24
N ARG A 149 8.58 -2.72 -10.56
CA ARG A 149 8.86 -2.32 -11.95
C ARG A 149 10.29 -2.59 -12.41
N ARG A 150 11.23 -2.91 -11.49
CA ARG A 150 12.59 -3.34 -11.85
C ARG A 150 12.58 -4.78 -12.32
N GLN A 151 13.06 -4.99 -13.55
CA GLN A 151 13.23 -6.34 -14.09
C GLN A 151 14.43 -7.04 -13.46
N ASN A 152 14.34 -8.37 -13.33
CA ASN A 152 15.42 -9.24 -12.84
C ASN A 152 15.99 -8.83 -11.47
N THR A 153 15.14 -8.25 -10.61
CA THR A 153 15.52 -7.79 -9.29
C THR A 153 14.65 -8.47 -8.24
N VAL A 154 15.27 -8.98 -7.19
CA VAL A 154 14.53 -9.68 -6.12
C VAL A 154 13.63 -8.71 -5.38
N PRO A 155 12.32 -8.96 -5.29
CA PRO A 155 11.40 -8.20 -4.48
C PRO A 155 11.40 -8.71 -3.03
N TYR A 156 11.36 -7.77 -2.10
CA TYR A 156 11.30 -8.01 -0.66
C TYR A 156 10.15 -7.24 -0.03
N LEU A 157 9.64 -7.77 1.07
CA LEU A 157 8.75 -7.07 1.97
C LEU A 157 9.20 -7.30 3.40
N VAL A 158 9.41 -6.22 4.15
CA VAL A 158 9.75 -6.27 5.56
C VAL A 158 8.55 -5.77 6.37
N LEU A 159 8.08 -6.59 7.32
CA LEU A 159 7.14 -6.18 8.35
C LEU A 159 7.89 -6.02 9.66
N ASN A 160 7.84 -4.83 10.23
CA ASN A 160 8.49 -4.53 11.49
C ASN A 160 7.51 -3.90 12.51
N GLY A 161 7.85 -3.99 13.76
CA GLY A 161 7.11 -3.42 14.88
C GLY A 161 8.03 -3.14 16.07
N GLY A 162 7.46 -2.62 17.13
CA GLY A 162 8.15 -2.42 18.42
C GLY A 162 8.23 -3.70 19.24
N ASN A 163 7.96 -3.58 20.56
CA ASN A 163 7.97 -4.74 21.45
C ASN A 163 6.77 -5.66 21.20
N GLY A 164 7.02 -6.96 20.99
CA GLY A 164 5.93 -7.90 20.70
C GLY A 164 6.39 -9.25 20.18
N GLU A 165 5.59 -9.83 19.32
CA GLU A 165 5.83 -11.12 18.67
C GLU A 165 5.26 -11.12 17.24
N LEU A 166 6.05 -11.61 16.28
CA LEU A 166 5.62 -11.92 14.92
C LEU A 166 6.00 -13.35 14.56
N LYS A 167 5.11 -14.06 13.92
CA LYS A 167 5.31 -15.39 13.36
C LYS A 167 5.07 -15.39 11.86
N VAL A 168 5.87 -16.19 11.15
CA VAL A 168 5.72 -16.41 9.70
C VAL A 168 5.35 -17.87 9.46
N ASP A 169 4.28 -18.09 8.70
CA ASP A 169 3.83 -19.41 8.28
C ASP A 169 3.34 -19.36 6.82
N GLY A 170 4.12 -19.95 5.91
CA GLY A 170 3.85 -19.87 4.48
C GLY A 170 3.77 -18.43 3.97
N ASN A 171 2.59 -18.06 3.47
CA ASN A 171 2.28 -16.72 2.98
C ASN A 171 1.65 -15.80 4.04
N THR A 172 1.57 -16.23 5.29
CA THR A 172 0.99 -15.46 6.38
C THR A 172 2.03 -14.97 7.39
N VAL A 173 1.79 -13.76 7.91
CA VAL A 173 2.51 -13.21 9.05
C VAL A 173 1.50 -12.74 10.08
N TYR A 174 1.64 -13.20 11.31
CA TYR A 174 0.70 -12.85 12.37
C TYR A 174 1.41 -12.68 13.71
N GLY A 175 0.77 -11.95 14.62
CA GLY A 175 1.32 -11.71 15.93
C GLY A 175 0.73 -10.48 16.59
N TYR A 176 1.52 -9.84 17.44
CA TYR A 176 1.09 -8.64 18.17
C TYR A 176 2.26 -7.71 18.47
N GLN A 177 1.93 -6.44 18.67
CA GLN A 177 2.80 -5.43 19.25
C GLN A 177 2.17 -4.90 20.53
N ASN A 178 2.97 -4.81 21.60
CA ASN A 178 2.59 -4.12 22.82
C ASN A 178 2.64 -2.61 22.59
N ILE A 179 1.62 -1.93 23.07
CA ILE A 179 1.56 -0.48 23.10
C ILE A 179 1.41 -0.01 24.56
N TRP A 180 1.12 1.26 24.80
CA TRP A 180 1.00 1.79 26.16
C TRP A 180 -0.02 1.00 27.02
N ASN A 181 0.16 1.00 28.32
CA ASN A 181 -0.72 0.34 29.30
C ASN A 181 -0.91 -1.17 29.07
N ASN A 182 0.10 -1.86 28.56
CA ASN A 182 0.06 -3.29 28.22
C ASN A 182 -1.05 -3.69 27.24
N LEU A 183 -1.62 -2.75 26.51
CA LEU A 183 -2.56 -3.04 25.44
C LEU A 183 -1.80 -3.67 24.27
N LYS A 184 -2.38 -4.70 23.66
CA LYS A 184 -1.83 -5.36 22.48
C LYS A 184 -2.62 -4.97 21.25
N VAL A 185 -1.90 -4.73 20.16
CA VAL A 185 -2.47 -4.70 18.81
C VAL A 185 -2.03 -5.95 18.09
N TYR A 186 -3.00 -6.75 17.68
CA TYR A 186 -2.79 -7.97 16.92
C TYR A 186 -2.88 -7.66 15.43
N ILE A 187 -2.06 -8.35 14.64
CA ILE A 187 -2.06 -8.32 13.18
C ILE A 187 -2.18 -9.73 12.63
N TYR A 188 -2.92 -9.86 11.55
CA TYR A 188 -2.89 -10.99 10.63
C TYR A 188 -2.70 -10.43 9.22
N MET A 189 -1.63 -10.83 8.56
CA MET A 189 -1.26 -10.38 7.22
C MET A 189 -1.08 -11.60 6.32
N GLU A 190 -1.54 -11.49 5.09
CA GLU A 190 -1.44 -12.51 4.07
C GLU A 190 -1.00 -11.91 2.74
N THR A 191 -0.14 -12.63 2.02
CA THR A 191 0.27 -12.28 0.66
C THR A 191 -0.40 -13.23 -0.33
N ASP A 192 -0.83 -12.72 -1.48
CA ASP A 192 -1.47 -13.53 -2.54
C ASP A 192 -0.50 -14.49 -3.23
N VAL A 193 0.80 -14.23 -3.13
CA VAL A 193 1.87 -15.10 -3.62
C VAL A 193 2.71 -15.58 -2.45
N THR A 194 2.90 -16.90 -2.36
CA THR A 194 3.75 -17.49 -1.31
C THR A 194 5.21 -17.04 -1.51
N PRO A 195 5.88 -16.51 -0.46
CA PRO A 195 7.28 -16.12 -0.55
C PRO A 195 8.19 -17.34 -0.77
N GLU A 196 9.23 -17.16 -1.58
CA GLU A 196 10.27 -18.18 -1.73
C GLU A 196 11.13 -18.31 -0.47
N GLN A 197 11.35 -17.18 0.21
CA GLN A 197 12.11 -17.15 1.45
C GLN A 197 11.40 -16.24 2.46
N SER A 198 11.46 -16.67 3.72
CA SER A 198 10.95 -15.89 4.84
C SER A 198 11.78 -16.14 6.10
N GLY A 199 11.76 -15.22 7.05
CA GLY A 199 12.46 -15.39 8.30
C GLY A 199 12.56 -14.13 9.14
N VAL A 200 13.29 -14.19 10.23
CA VAL A 200 13.49 -13.08 11.16
C VAL A 200 14.64 -12.20 10.67
N PHE A 201 14.39 -10.90 10.59
CA PHE A 201 15.39 -9.90 10.25
C PHE A 201 15.76 -9.10 11.50
N ARG A 202 17.03 -9.11 11.89
CA ARG A 202 17.53 -8.37 13.05
C ARG A 202 18.97 -7.93 12.83
N ASP A 203 19.29 -6.69 13.20
CA ASP A 203 20.64 -6.10 13.12
C ASP A 203 21.28 -6.24 11.72
N GLY A 204 20.49 -6.01 10.68
CA GLY A 204 20.94 -6.14 9.29
C GLY A 204 21.19 -7.58 8.83
N LYS A 205 20.78 -8.58 9.61
CA LYS A 205 20.94 -10.00 9.29
C LYS A 205 19.60 -10.70 9.16
N TRP A 206 19.44 -11.48 8.09
CA TRP A 206 18.25 -12.26 7.84
C TRP A 206 18.46 -13.74 8.22
N ASN A 207 17.78 -14.17 9.28
CA ASN A 207 17.79 -15.58 9.71
C ASN A 207 16.56 -16.30 9.12
N ARG A 208 16.79 -17.10 8.09
CA ARG A 208 15.76 -17.86 7.35
C ARG A 208 15.29 -19.12 8.06
N GLU A 209 15.98 -19.58 9.09
CA GLU A 209 15.57 -20.73 9.89
C GLU A 209 14.56 -20.36 10.99
N LYS A 210 14.61 -19.12 11.46
CA LYS A 210 13.70 -18.61 12.48
C LYS A 210 12.39 -18.19 11.88
N ARG A 211 11.29 -18.68 12.44
CA ARG A 211 9.90 -18.33 12.06
C ARG A 211 9.22 -17.43 13.05
N LYS A 212 9.89 -17.06 14.15
CA LYS A 212 9.36 -16.25 15.24
C LYS A 212 10.35 -15.14 15.60
N ALA A 213 9.91 -13.90 15.52
CA ALA A 213 10.56 -12.72 16.09
C ALA A 213 9.85 -12.34 17.39
N GLU A 214 10.58 -12.10 18.47
CA GLU A 214 10.02 -11.69 19.75
C GLU A 214 10.94 -10.71 20.49
N GLY A 215 10.36 -9.94 21.41
CA GLY A 215 11.04 -8.92 22.21
C GLY A 215 10.91 -7.53 21.58
N ASP A 216 11.90 -6.69 21.83
CA ASP A 216 11.97 -5.36 21.23
C ASP A 216 12.38 -5.45 19.75
N ASP A 217 11.87 -4.52 18.95
CA ASP A 217 12.21 -4.42 17.53
C ASP A 217 11.93 -5.69 16.72
N ILE A 218 10.71 -6.24 16.87
CA ILE A 218 10.26 -7.39 16.08
C ILE A 218 10.29 -7.07 14.59
N CYS A 219 10.84 -8.00 13.79
CA CYS A 219 10.96 -7.80 12.36
C CYS A 219 11.05 -9.13 11.63
N VAL A 220 10.28 -9.24 10.55
CA VAL A 220 10.30 -10.37 9.60
C VAL A 220 10.50 -9.86 8.20
N ALA A 221 11.20 -10.63 7.37
CA ALA A 221 11.41 -10.35 5.97
C ALA A 221 10.91 -11.51 5.11
N LEU A 222 10.35 -11.16 3.97
CA LEU A 222 9.84 -12.06 2.94
C LEU A 222 10.49 -11.68 1.61
N SER A 223 10.76 -12.68 0.74
CA SER A 223 11.20 -12.40 -0.64
C SER A 223 10.60 -13.38 -1.64
N TRP A 224 10.58 -12.95 -2.88
CA TRP A 224 9.99 -13.67 -4.00
C TRP A 224 10.96 -13.77 -5.18
N SER A 225 10.59 -14.55 -6.17
CA SER A 225 11.30 -14.63 -7.45
C SER A 225 11.46 -13.25 -8.10
N PRO A 226 12.59 -12.98 -8.76
CA PRO A 226 12.76 -11.79 -9.60
C PRO A 226 11.74 -11.64 -10.74
N ALA A 227 10.98 -12.69 -11.02
CA ALA A 227 9.89 -12.67 -11.99
C ALA A 227 8.58 -12.06 -11.44
N LEU A 228 8.47 -11.84 -10.11
CA LEU A 228 7.30 -11.24 -9.51
C LEU A 228 7.20 -9.77 -9.91
N SER A 229 6.11 -9.40 -10.60
CA SER A 229 5.85 -8.04 -11.02
C SER A 229 4.86 -7.32 -10.11
N SER A 230 3.97 -8.05 -9.43
CA SER A 230 3.01 -7.46 -8.50
C SER A 230 2.74 -8.36 -7.30
N LEU A 231 2.34 -7.75 -6.19
CA LEU A 231 2.03 -8.42 -4.94
C LEU A 231 0.88 -7.73 -4.25
N ASN A 232 -0.13 -8.49 -3.86
CA ASN A 232 -1.18 -8.01 -2.96
C ASN A 232 -0.90 -8.49 -1.54
N VAL A 233 -0.98 -7.56 -0.61
CA VAL A 233 -0.81 -7.80 0.83
C VAL A 233 -2.07 -7.37 1.54
N ARG A 234 -2.80 -8.33 2.08
CA ARG A 234 -3.99 -8.07 2.88
C ARG A 234 -3.64 -8.19 4.35
N TYR A 235 -4.21 -7.33 5.16
CA TYR A 235 -4.04 -7.45 6.60
C TYR A 235 -5.26 -6.98 7.35
N GLY A 236 -5.39 -7.46 8.57
CA GLY A 236 -6.36 -6.98 9.52
C GLY A 236 -5.72 -6.73 10.87
N VAL A 237 -6.36 -5.92 11.71
CA VAL A 237 -5.92 -5.60 13.07
C VAL A 237 -7.02 -5.81 14.10
N SER A 238 -6.62 -6.15 15.32
CA SER A 238 -7.52 -6.33 16.46
C SER A 238 -6.85 -5.91 17.76
N TYR A 239 -7.63 -5.49 18.74
CA TYR A 239 -7.18 -5.27 20.12
C TYR A 239 -7.52 -6.44 21.06
N ILE A 240 -8.09 -7.53 20.53
CA ILE A 240 -8.57 -8.66 21.32
C ILE A 240 -7.66 -9.88 21.12
N SER A 241 -7.59 -10.40 19.89
CA SER A 241 -6.74 -11.54 19.54
C SER A 241 -6.52 -11.62 18.02
N VAL A 242 -5.78 -12.66 17.57
CA VAL A 242 -5.51 -12.90 16.15
C VAL A 242 -6.70 -13.58 15.45
N GLU A 243 -7.47 -14.43 16.15
CA GLU A 243 -8.56 -15.22 15.56
C GLU A 243 -9.66 -14.36 14.91
N PRO A 244 -10.17 -13.29 15.54
CA PRO A 244 -11.15 -12.41 14.90
C PRO A 244 -10.61 -11.75 13.63
N VAL A 245 -9.30 -11.51 13.58
CA VAL A 245 -8.66 -10.87 12.42
C VAL A 245 -8.63 -11.79 11.23
N SER A 246 -8.24 -13.06 11.42
CA SER A 246 -8.23 -14.06 10.35
C SER A 246 -9.64 -14.29 9.76
N TYR A 247 -10.68 -14.22 10.61
CA TYR A 247 -12.06 -14.39 10.18
C TYR A 247 -12.62 -13.19 9.41
N THR A 248 -12.28 -11.96 9.86
CA THR A 248 -12.72 -10.72 9.19
C THR A 248 -11.98 -10.56 7.85
N HIS A 249 -10.77 -11.07 7.77
CA HIS A 249 -9.97 -11.06 6.56
C HIS A 249 -10.58 -11.95 5.46
N LEU A 250 -11.07 -13.14 5.81
CA LEU A 250 -11.75 -14.03 4.89
C LEU A 250 -13.08 -13.44 4.37
N ARG A 251 -13.83 -12.71 5.21
CA ARG A 251 -15.09 -12.06 4.79
C ARG A 251 -14.91 -10.84 3.90
N ALA A 252 -13.81 -10.12 3.98
CA ALA A 252 -13.50 -9.03 3.04
C ALA A 252 -13.36 -9.55 1.59
N HIS A 253 -13.03 -10.83 1.43
CA HIS A 253 -12.97 -11.50 0.13
C HIS A 253 -14.34 -11.73 -0.52
N GLU A 254 -15.40 -11.94 0.28
CA GLU A 254 -16.73 -12.26 -0.24
C GLU A 254 -17.45 -11.01 -0.77
N THR A 255 -17.10 -9.82 -0.24
CA THR A 255 -17.73 -8.56 -0.65
C THR A 255 -17.04 -7.87 -1.85
N GLU A 256 -15.79 -8.19 -2.15
CA GLU A 256 -15.10 -7.67 -3.34
C GLU A 256 -15.40 -8.47 -4.61
N ALA A 257 -15.88 -9.70 -4.50
CA ALA A 257 -16.27 -10.53 -5.65
C ALA A 257 -17.66 -10.17 -6.22
N ASP A 258 -18.44 -9.35 -5.51
CA ASP A 258 -19.81 -8.95 -5.87
C ASP A 258 -19.92 -7.48 -6.33
N LEU A 259 -18.79 -6.77 -6.56
CA LEU A 259 -18.71 -5.43 -7.14
C LEU A 259 -18.02 -5.45 -8.50
#